data_6d74c171acee629a2147fabd3db4928c
#
_entry.id   6d74c171acee629a2147fabd3db4928c
#
_cell.length_a   1.000
_cell.length_b   1.000
_cell.length_c   1.000
_cell.angle_alpha   90.00
_cell.angle_beta   90.00
_cell.angle_gamma   90.00
#
_symmetry.space_group_name_H-M   'P 1'
#
loop_
_entity.id
_entity.type
_entity.pdbx_description
1 polymer ?
#
loop_
_entity_poly.entity_id
_entity_poly.type
_entity_poly.pdbx_seq_one_letter_code
_entity_poly.pdbx_strand_id
1 'polypeptide(L)'
;MMEEDARRWRTVAAGILLGLGFLVALGRLFQLQVIRADELAQLAGRQYQKMLTVEGGRGAIFDRNGKILAITMDVPSVFGAPKYVSDPRATAVRLSRVLKADARQLEAKLKSERDFVWLQRHLTPERAEGLQGLALDGIGVIPEGRRFYPKGVMLSHVLGFGNIDNQGLEGLERRYDAALRGERGRLVVERDAFGGAVFPKGLNYVAPSPGKDLVLTIDEVIQYIADQELANVVARTRAVSGVVIVVEPKTGAILAMAVRPTFDPNEPKADPNLWRNRAISDAYEPGSTFKLVVAAAALEERLVSPREFIYGENGRYVVENTVVHDHHKNGWMTFAQVLQRSSNIGMIKVAQQLAPAKLAWYLNAFGFGQKTDVDLTGEQRGLTKELHEWGRRTRASIAIGQEIGVTPLQLVMAVAAIANGGWLMRPYVVSEVRSSTGETVARFEPVVRRRPISTKTAKDLTEIMRGAVLPGGTGMLGAVPGYDVAGKTGTAQKIDPLTGAYSATRMVSSFVGFLPADDPKLAILVVVDEPQTEHWGGTVAAPVFQRIAAQAVRHLGIVPQTEQGQILAAR
;
A
#
# COMPACT_ATOMS: atom_id res chain seq x y z
N MET A 1 26.89 -9.82 102.02
CA MET A 1 27.29 -8.52 101.38
C MET A 1 27.85 -8.68 99.96
N MET A 2 28.83 -9.56 99.75
CA MET A 2 29.37 -9.75 98.34
C MET A 2 28.41 -10.37 97.32
N GLU A 3 27.46 -11.20 97.72
CA GLU A 3 26.50 -11.82 96.79
C GLU A 3 25.35 -10.86 96.39
N GLU A 4 24.94 -9.95 97.29
CA GLU A 4 23.91 -8.93 96.96
C GLU A 4 24.44 -7.84 96.01
N ASP A 5 25.70 -7.45 96.13
CA ASP A 5 26.36 -6.51 95.23
C ASP A 5 26.52 -7.12 93.81
N ALA A 6 26.92 -8.40 93.77
CA ALA A 6 27.03 -9.09 92.49
C ALA A 6 25.67 -9.25 91.78
N ARG A 7 24.53 -9.40 92.52
CA ARG A 7 23.18 -9.45 91.99
C ARG A 7 22.74 -8.07 91.46
N ARG A 8 23.04 -7.01 92.21
CA ARG A 8 22.77 -5.63 91.79
C ARG A 8 23.52 -5.27 90.49
N TRP A 9 24.81 -5.58 90.45
CA TRP A 9 25.56 -5.34 89.22
C TRP A 9 25.06 -6.12 88.00
N ARG A 10 24.62 -7.36 88.16
CA ARG A 10 23.98 -8.14 87.07
C ARG A 10 22.67 -7.51 86.63
N THR A 11 21.84 -6.99 87.55
CA THR A 11 20.57 -6.35 87.18
C THR A 11 20.85 -5.01 86.48
N VAL A 12 21.80 -4.22 86.92
CA VAL A 12 22.21 -2.98 86.28
C VAL A 12 22.81 -3.24 84.90
N ALA A 13 23.67 -4.22 84.79
CA ALA A 13 24.26 -4.62 83.50
C ALA A 13 23.17 -5.13 82.51
N ALA A 14 22.19 -5.92 82.96
CA ALA A 14 21.08 -6.34 82.18
C ALA A 14 20.20 -5.17 81.72
N GLY A 15 19.97 -4.18 82.61
CA GLY A 15 19.25 -2.94 82.27
C GLY A 15 19.95 -2.08 81.23
N ILE A 16 21.28 -1.96 81.35
CA ILE A 16 22.10 -1.25 80.35
C ILE A 16 22.09 -1.96 79.02
N LEU A 17 22.21 -3.29 78.98
CA LEU A 17 22.14 -4.08 77.77
C LEU A 17 20.73 -3.96 77.04
N LEU A 18 19.66 -4.00 77.82
CA LEU A 18 18.30 -3.76 77.31
C LEU A 18 18.14 -2.32 76.79
N GLY A 19 18.65 -1.32 77.51
CA GLY A 19 18.64 0.08 77.10
C GLY A 19 19.41 0.31 75.77
N LEU A 20 20.64 -0.32 75.67
CA LEU A 20 21.40 -0.30 74.42
C LEU A 20 20.66 -1.01 73.26
N GLY A 21 20.02 -2.14 73.53
CA GLY A 21 19.18 -2.83 72.56
C GLY A 21 18.03 -1.96 72.06
N PHE A 22 17.34 -1.23 72.96
CA PHE A 22 16.31 -0.27 72.63
C PHE A 22 16.85 0.91 71.81
N LEU A 23 17.97 1.46 72.12
CA LEU A 23 18.63 2.56 71.39
C LEU A 23 18.98 2.12 69.94
N VAL A 24 19.53 0.91 69.80
CA VAL A 24 19.80 0.34 68.46
C VAL A 24 18.50 0.14 67.65
N ALA A 25 17.43 -0.36 68.29
CA ALA A 25 16.14 -0.53 67.66
C ALA A 25 15.52 0.81 67.27
N LEU A 26 15.57 1.84 68.11
CA LEU A 26 15.14 3.20 67.81
C LEU A 26 15.93 3.83 66.66
N GLY A 27 17.26 3.67 66.67
CA GLY A 27 18.13 4.12 65.56
C GLY A 27 17.79 3.42 64.25
N ARG A 28 17.49 2.13 64.31
CA ARG A 28 17.05 1.37 63.11
C ARG A 28 15.65 1.79 62.62
N LEU A 29 14.72 2.03 63.53
CA LEU A 29 13.41 2.57 63.22
C LEU A 29 13.50 3.96 62.58
N PHE A 30 14.31 4.85 63.13
CA PHE A 30 14.56 6.16 62.55
C PHE A 30 15.18 6.06 61.17
N GLN A 31 16.16 5.18 60.99
CA GLN A 31 16.77 4.94 59.70
C GLN A 31 15.73 4.47 58.66
N LEU A 32 14.85 3.52 59.01
CA LEU A 32 13.84 2.97 58.10
C LEU A 32 12.67 3.95 57.83
N GLN A 33 12.21 4.65 58.89
CA GLN A 33 11.01 5.47 58.80
C GLN A 33 11.28 6.93 58.38
N VAL A 34 12.50 7.44 58.55
CA VAL A 34 12.86 8.81 58.22
C VAL A 34 13.87 8.86 57.07
N ILE A 35 15.04 8.20 57.25
CA ILE A 35 16.12 8.31 56.27
C ILE A 35 15.80 7.53 54.96
N ARG A 36 15.21 6.35 55.09
CA ARG A 36 14.87 5.49 53.94
C ARG A 36 13.37 5.48 53.63
N ALA A 37 12.56 6.37 54.21
CA ALA A 37 11.11 6.39 54.03
C ALA A 37 10.72 6.53 52.56
N ASP A 38 11.32 7.46 51.84
CA ASP A 38 11.03 7.71 50.44
C ASP A 38 11.44 6.54 49.53
N GLU A 39 12.62 5.94 49.79
CA GLU A 39 13.10 4.76 49.07
C GLU A 39 12.16 3.56 49.27
N LEU A 40 11.79 3.30 50.52
CA LEU A 40 10.89 2.20 50.87
C LEU A 40 9.48 2.43 50.38
N ALA A 41 8.98 3.69 50.39
CA ALA A 41 7.69 4.05 49.82
C ALA A 41 7.68 3.85 48.30
N GLN A 42 8.76 4.20 47.60
CA GLN A 42 8.89 3.93 46.15
C GLN A 42 8.95 2.43 45.86
N LEU A 43 9.68 1.65 46.66
CA LEU A 43 9.73 0.19 46.51
C LEU A 43 8.36 -0.45 46.77
N ALA A 44 7.64 -0.01 47.80
CA ALA A 44 6.28 -0.44 48.07
C ALA A 44 5.34 -0.05 46.92
N GLY A 45 5.41 1.19 46.43
CA GLY A 45 4.64 1.65 45.28
C GLY A 45 4.84 0.76 44.03
N ARG A 46 6.09 0.39 43.73
CA ARG A 46 6.40 -0.54 42.62
C ARG A 46 5.83 -1.96 42.85
N GLN A 47 5.69 -2.37 44.09
CA GLN A 47 5.18 -3.69 44.43
C GLN A 47 3.66 -3.79 44.41
N TYR A 48 2.96 -2.67 44.73
CA TYR A 48 1.49 -2.59 44.76
C TYR A 48 0.86 -1.94 43.53
N GLN A 49 1.63 -1.21 42.73
CA GLN A 49 1.14 -0.55 41.51
C GLN A 49 1.47 -1.37 40.27
N LYS A 50 0.45 -1.79 39.54
CA LYS A 50 0.59 -2.36 38.20
C LYS A 50 0.18 -1.32 37.17
N MET A 51 1.08 -1.02 36.26
CA MET A 51 0.80 -0.14 35.15
C MET A 51 0.13 -0.97 34.04
N LEU A 52 -1.16 -0.73 33.83
CA LEU A 52 -1.89 -1.29 32.68
C LEU A 52 -1.78 -0.30 31.52
N THR A 53 -1.31 -0.78 30.40
CA THR A 53 -1.28 -0.01 29.16
C THR A 53 -2.65 -0.16 28.48
N VAL A 54 -3.33 0.96 28.24
CA VAL A 54 -4.58 0.98 27.49
C VAL A 54 -4.26 1.48 26.09
N GLU A 55 -4.54 0.69 25.08
CA GLU A 55 -4.30 1.09 23.70
C GLU A 55 -5.36 2.07 23.21
N GLY A 56 -4.93 3.12 22.52
CA GLY A 56 -5.84 4.00 21.77
C GLY A 56 -6.40 3.27 20.57
N GLY A 57 -7.65 3.57 20.19
CA GLY A 57 -8.24 3.02 18.97
C GLY A 57 -7.40 3.44 17.75
N ARG A 58 -7.13 2.50 16.84
CA ARG A 58 -6.43 2.78 15.59
C ARG A 58 -7.31 3.58 14.67
N GLY A 59 -6.80 4.69 14.10
CA GLY A 59 -7.51 5.61 13.23
C GLY A 59 -8.12 4.94 11.99
N ALA A 60 -9.19 5.50 11.47
CA ALA A 60 -9.87 5.01 10.29
C ALA A 60 -9.14 5.41 8.99
N ILE A 61 -9.41 4.68 7.90
CA ILE A 61 -8.96 5.04 6.56
C ILE A 61 -10.20 5.24 5.70
N PHE A 62 -10.29 6.40 5.06
CA PHE A 62 -11.41 6.81 4.22
C PHE A 62 -10.95 6.98 2.76
N ASP A 63 -11.88 6.79 1.84
CA ASP A 63 -11.71 7.22 0.46
C ASP A 63 -11.83 8.76 0.33
N ARG A 64 -11.64 9.30 -0.87
CA ARG A 64 -11.75 10.75 -1.14
C ARG A 64 -13.12 11.36 -0.84
N ASN A 65 -14.17 10.53 -0.79
CA ASN A 65 -15.57 10.90 -0.58
C ASN A 65 -16.04 10.61 0.86
N GLY A 66 -15.13 10.21 1.77
CA GLY A 66 -15.43 9.88 3.16
C GLY A 66 -16.02 8.48 3.38
N LYS A 67 -15.90 7.56 2.40
CA LYS A 67 -16.30 6.16 2.57
C LYS A 67 -15.25 5.40 3.35
N ILE A 68 -15.69 4.56 4.29
CA ILE A 68 -14.80 3.78 5.16
C ILE A 68 -14.16 2.64 4.37
N LEU A 69 -12.82 2.61 4.35
CA LEU A 69 -11.99 1.56 3.75
C LEU A 69 -11.35 0.65 4.80
N ALA A 70 -11.03 1.20 5.97
CA ALA A 70 -10.56 0.42 7.12
C ALA A 70 -10.99 1.11 8.43
N ILE A 71 -11.43 0.30 9.39
CA ILE A 71 -11.89 0.78 10.71
C ILE A 71 -11.46 -0.19 11.79
N THR A 72 -11.30 0.31 13.02
CA THR A 72 -11.10 -0.54 14.20
C THR A 72 -12.40 -0.64 14.97
N MET A 73 -12.81 -1.87 15.28
CA MET A 73 -14.01 -2.18 16.04
C MET A 73 -13.61 -2.92 17.32
N ASP A 74 -14.22 -2.55 18.44
CA ASP A 74 -14.03 -3.27 19.69
C ASP A 74 -14.75 -4.63 19.62
N VAL A 75 -13.99 -5.67 19.81
CA VAL A 75 -14.48 -7.06 19.86
C VAL A 75 -14.04 -7.72 21.17
N PRO A 76 -14.84 -8.62 21.74
CA PRO A 76 -14.51 -9.28 22.98
C PRO A 76 -13.31 -10.21 22.84
N SER A 77 -12.40 -10.17 23.82
CA SER A 77 -11.26 -11.07 23.96
C SER A 77 -11.26 -11.67 25.38
N VAL A 78 -10.96 -12.95 25.50
CA VAL A 78 -10.98 -13.68 26.76
C VAL A 78 -9.58 -13.85 27.29
N PHE A 79 -9.42 -13.51 28.55
CA PHE A 79 -8.18 -13.72 29.29
C PHE A 79 -8.41 -14.63 30.50
N GLY A 80 -7.34 -15.25 30.96
CA GLY A 80 -7.27 -15.95 32.23
C GLY A 80 -6.26 -15.27 33.16
N ALA A 81 -6.59 -15.22 34.44
CA ALA A 81 -5.69 -14.88 35.53
C ALA A 81 -5.35 -16.18 36.30
N PRO A 82 -4.31 -16.93 35.92
CA PRO A 82 -4.05 -18.30 36.41
C PRO A 82 -4.04 -18.43 37.93
N LYS A 83 -3.55 -17.43 38.65
CA LYS A 83 -3.51 -17.41 40.12
C LYS A 83 -4.88 -17.45 40.81
N TYR A 84 -5.94 -17.08 40.09
CA TYR A 84 -7.31 -17.05 40.62
C TYR A 84 -8.18 -18.19 40.06
N VAL A 85 -7.63 -19.09 39.29
CA VAL A 85 -8.35 -20.27 38.77
C VAL A 85 -8.14 -21.45 39.72
N SER A 86 -9.16 -21.79 40.48
CA SER A 86 -9.11 -22.84 41.48
C SER A 86 -8.90 -24.25 40.89
N ASP A 87 -9.54 -24.55 39.75
CA ASP A 87 -9.36 -25.81 39.02
C ASP A 87 -9.13 -25.53 37.52
N PRO A 88 -7.83 -25.44 37.10
CA PRO A 88 -7.49 -25.18 35.70
C PRO A 88 -8.02 -26.20 34.71
N ARG A 89 -8.14 -27.49 35.12
CA ARG A 89 -8.61 -28.57 34.24
C ARG A 89 -10.11 -28.48 34.00
N ALA A 90 -10.90 -28.38 35.06
CA ALA A 90 -12.35 -28.24 34.94
C ALA A 90 -12.73 -26.96 34.19
N THR A 91 -12.06 -25.82 34.48
CA THR A 91 -12.23 -24.54 33.81
C THR A 91 -11.91 -24.65 32.31
N ALA A 92 -10.79 -25.30 31.95
CA ALA A 92 -10.42 -25.50 30.55
C ALA A 92 -11.44 -26.35 29.78
N VAL A 93 -12.00 -27.38 30.38
CA VAL A 93 -13.04 -28.20 29.75
C VAL A 93 -14.34 -27.42 29.52
N ARG A 94 -14.74 -26.57 30.48
CA ARG A 94 -15.93 -25.71 30.31
C ARG A 94 -15.69 -24.64 29.22
N LEU A 95 -14.54 -23.99 29.23
CA LEU A 95 -14.14 -22.98 28.21
C LEU A 95 -14.01 -23.58 26.81
N SER A 96 -13.47 -24.80 26.69
CA SER A 96 -13.25 -25.45 25.39
C SER A 96 -14.54 -25.62 24.58
N ARG A 97 -15.67 -25.85 25.25
CA ARG A 97 -16.98 -26.00 24.61
C ARG A 97 -17.49 -24.70 24.02
N VAL A 98 -17.31 -23.58 24.72
CA VAL A 98 -17.78 -22.27 24.28
C VAL A 98 -16.82 -21.68 23.26
N LEU A 99 -15.51 -21.75 23.55
CA LEU A 99 -14.46 -21.16 22.69
C LEU A 99 -14.18 -22.02 21.43
N LYS A 100 -14.64 -23.26 21.40
CA LYS A 100 -14.29 -24.28 20.38
C LYS A 100 -12.76 -24.40 20.22
N ALA A 101 -12.06 -24.47 21.36
CA ALA A 101 -10.61 -24.53 21.44
C ALA A 101 -10.16 -25.82 22.16
N ASP A 102 -8.91 -26.22 21.97
CA ASP A 102 -8.35 -27.42 22.62
C ASP A 102 -8.25 -27.22 24.14
N ALA A 103 -8.93 -28.08 24.90
CA ALA A 103 -8.95 -28.04 26.35
C ALA A 103 -7.53 -28.18 26.97
N ARG A 104 -6.64 -28.99 26.36
CA ARG A 104 -5.27 -29.17 26.85
C ARG A 104 -4.45 -27.93 26.72
N GLN A 105 -4.60 -27.20 25.60
CA GLN A 105 -3.91 -25.91 25.40
C GLN A 105 -4.42 -24.86 26.38
N LEU A 106 -5.74 -24.82 26.62
CA LEU A 106 -6.34 -23.91 27.60
C LEU A 106 -5.85 -24.23 29.03
N GLU A 107 -5.83 -25.52 29.41
CA GLU A 107 -5.31 -25.98 30.71
C GLU A 107 -3.85 -25.58 30.89
N ALA A 108 -3.00 -25.80 29.89
CA ALA A 108 -1.59 -25.42 29.95
C ALA A 108 -1.41 -23.90 30.16
N LYS A 109 -2.22 -23.07 29.53
CA LYS A 109 -2.22 -21.62 29.75
C LYS A 109 -2.66 -21.25 31.17
N LEU A 110 -3.72 -21.91 31.68
CA LEU A 110 -4.26 -21.66 33.02
C LEU A 110 -3.39 -22.20 34.15
N LYS A 111 -2.48 -23.14 33.90
CA LYS A 111 -1.45 -23.61 34.85
C LYS A 111 -0.18 -22.80 34.85
N SER A 112 -0.04 -21.79 34.00
CA SER A 112 1.18 -20.98 33.95
C SER A 112 1.33 -20.10 35.19
N GLU A 113 2.56 -19.78 35.56
CA GLU A 113 2.87 -18.85 36.66
C GLU A 113 2.61 -17.37 36.34
N ARG A 114 2.05 -17.08 35.17
CA ARG A 114 1.77 -15.73 34.71
C ARG A 114 0.55 -15.14 35.43
N ASP A 115 0.56 -13.83 35.66
CA ASP A 115 -0.60 -13.14 36.22
C ASP A 115 -1.76 -13.02 35.21
N PHE A 116 -1.44 -13.03 33.91
CA PHE A 116 -2.38 -12.83 32.82
C PHE A 116 -1.99 -13.68 31.61
N VAL A 117 -2.96 -14.34 31.00
CA VAL A 117 -2.78 -15.11 29.76
C VAL A 117 -3.96 -14.90 28.83
N TRP A 118 -3.70 -14.64 27.57
CA TRP A 118 -4.75 -14.68 26.56
C TRP A 118 -5.19 -16.13 26.33
N LEU A 119 -6.47 -16.37 26.53
CA LEU A 119 -7.08 -17.67 26.23
C LEU A 119 -7.52 -17.72 24.76
N GLN A 120 -8.30 -16.72 24.35
CA GLN A 120 -8.66 -16.49 22.95
C GLN A 120 -8.95 -15.01 22.72
N ARG A 121 -8.41 -14.45 21.64
CA ARG A 121 -8.62 -13.06 21.25
C ARG A 121 -9.63 -12.97 20.10
N HIS A 122 -10.29 -11.82 19.98
CA HIS A 122 -11.20 -11.46 18.90
C HIS A 122 -12.35 -12.48 18.72
N LEU A 123 -13.12 -12.69 19.77
CA LEU A 123 -14.29 -13.56 19.74
C LEU A 123 -15.42 -12.94 18.90
N THR A 124 -16.28 -13.81 18.39
CA THR A 124 -17.59 -13.38 17.91
C THR A 124 -18.50 -13.02 19.08
N PRO A 125 -19.48 -12.11 18.89
CA PRO A 125 -20.42 -11.73 19.95
C PRO A 125 -21.11 -12.92 20.60
N GLU A 126 -21.54 -13.92 19.80
CA GLU A 126 -22.23 -15.11 20.28
C GLU A 126 -21.37 -15.96 21.23
N ARG A 127 -20.07 -16.06 20.95
CA ARG A 127 -19.14 -16.78 21.85
C ARG A 127 -18.88 -16.02 23.13
N ALA A 128 -18.84 -14.68 23.06
CA ALA A 128 -18.67 -13.84 24.25
C ALA A 128 -19.87 -13.92 25.18
N GLU A 129 -21.10 -13.89 24.65
CA GLU A 129 -22.33 -14.08 25.42
C GLU A 129 -22.36 -15.46 26.11
N GLY A 130 -21.93 -16.52 25.41
CA GLY A 130 -21.84 -17.87 26.00
C GLY A 130 -20.86 -17.95 27.18
N LEU A 131 -19.92 -17.02 27.34
CA LEU A 131 -19.00 -16.98 28.47
C LEU A 131 -19.58 -16.28 29.70
N GLN A 132 -20.38 -15.22 29.50
CA GLN A 132 -20.99 -14.45 30.61
C GLN A 132 -21.84 -15.30 31.53
N GLY A 133 -22.49 -16.36 30.98
CA GLY A 133 -23.29 -17.31 31.75
C GLY A 133 -22.46 -18.36 32.54
N LEU A 134 -21.13 -18.43 32.35
CA LEU A 134 -20.32 -19.50 32.99
C LEU A 134 -19.78 -19.09 34.37
N ALA A 135 -19.73 -17.83 34.74
CA ALA A 135 -19.24 -17.29 36.02
C ALA A 135 -18.00 -18.07 36.55
N LEU A 136 -16.88 -18.02 35.76
CA LEU A 136 -15.65 -18.77 36.08
C LEU A 136 -14.65 -17.85 36.79
N ASP A 137 -14.15 -18.28 37.96
CA ASP A 137 -13.16 -17.57 38.72
C ASP A 137 -11.86 -17.44 37.91
N GLY A 138 -11.26 -16.24 37.91
CA GLY A 138 -10.04 -15.95 37.19
C GLY A 138 -10.16 -15.85 35.67
N ILE A 139 -11.40 -15.87 35.12
CA ILE A 139 -11.67 -15.67 33.68
C ILE A 139 -12.40 -14.36 33.48
N GLY A 140 -11.90 -13.55 32.53
CA GLY A 140 -12.51 -12.26 32.20
C GLY A 140 -12.60 -12.04 30.69
N VAL A 141 -13.53 -11.15 30.33
CA VAL A 141 -13.70 -10.69 28.94
C VAL A 141 -13.43 -9.20 28.91
N ILE A 142 -12.58 -8.77 27.99
CA ILE A 142 -12.29 -7.34 27.77
C ILE A 142 -12.49 -6.99 26.29
N PRO A 143 -12.93 -5.76 25.99
CA PRO A 143 -12.94 -5.28 24.62
C PRO A 143 -11.52 -5.10 24.11
N GLU A 144 -11.27 -5.51 22.87
CA GLU A 144 -9.99 -5.37 22.20
C GLU A 144 -10.23 -4.88 20.77
N GLY A 145 -9.47 -3.87 20.34
CA GLY A 145 -9.61 -3.32 19.00
C GLY A 145 -9.21 -4.34 17.93
N ARG A 146 -10.12 -4.68 17.04
CA ARG A 146 -9.85 -5.49 15.83
C ARG A 146 -9.93 -4.62 14.60
N ARG A 147 -8.86 -4.65 13.78
CA ARG A 147 -8.87 -3.99 12.48
C ARG A 147 -9.79 -4.73 11.52
N PHE A 148 -10.64 -3.97 10.82
CA PHE A 148 -11.62 -4.50 9.88
C PHE A 148 -11.59 -3.73 8.56
N TYR A 149 -11.64 -4.46 7.46
CA TYR A 149 -11.62 -3.95 6.09
C TYR A 149 -12.96 -4.31 5.42
N PRO A 150 -13.96 -3.41 5.44
CA PRO A 150 -15.33 -3.74 5.02
C PRO A 150 -15.46 -4.07 3.53
N LYS A 151 -14.46 -3.73 2.73
CA LYS A 151 -14.43 -3.98 1.29
C LYS A 151 -13.70 -5.29 0.92
N GLY A 152 -13.33 -6.10 1.91
CA GLY A 152 -12.64 -7.39 1.69
C GLY A 152 -11.37 -7.23 0.86
N VAL A 153 -11.25 -7.96 -0.23
CA VAL A 153 -10.06 -8.00 -1.08
C VAL A 153 -9.77 -6.71 -1.85
N MET A 154 -10.75 -5.80 -1.95
CA MET A 154 -10.58 -4.54 -2.66
C MET A 154 -9.54 -3.66 -1.96
N LEU A 155 -8.60 -3.10 -2.71
CA LEU A 155 -7.51 -2.26 -2.19
C LEU A 155 -6.51 -2.96 -1.24
N SER A 156 -6.55 -4.28 -1.11
CA SER A 156 -5.68 -5.00 -0.17
C SER A 156 -4.19 -4.62 -0.27
N HIS A 157 -3.68 -4.43 -1.50
CA HIS A 157 -2.28 -4.07 -1.75
C HIS A 157 -1.95 -2.59 -1.42
N VAL A 158 -2.96 -1.73 -1.42
CA VAL A 158 -2.81 -0.31 -1.06
C VAL A 158 -2.95 -0.14 0.44
N LEU A 159 -4.05 -0.65 1.03
CA LEU A 159 -4.29 -0.57 2.46
C LEU A 159 -3.25 -1.37 3.23
N GLY A 160 -2.94 -2.58 2.76
CA GLY A 160 -2.17 -3.54 3.54
C GLY A 160 -3.01 -4.14 4.65
N PHE A 161 -2.37 -4.54 5.74
CA PHE A 161 -3.02 -5.12 6.92
C PHE A 161 -2.17 -4.93 8.17
N GLY A 162 -2.82 -5.05 9.33
CA GLY A 162 -2.17 -5.07 10.64
C GLY A 162 -2.13 -6.47 11.25
N ASN A 163 -1.25 -6.67 12.24
CA ASN A 163 -1.26 -7.86 13.06
C ASN A 163 -2.36 -7.79 14.14
N ILE A 164 -2.46 -8.85 14.94
CA ILE A 164 -3.43 -8.94 16.04
C ILE A 164 -3.23 -7.84 17.12
N ASP A 165 -2.04 -7.26 17.21
CA ASP A 165 -1.70 -6.18 18.15
C ASP A 165 -1.87 -4.79 17.50
N ASN A 166 -2.65 -4.68 16.42
CA ASN A 166 -2.92 -3.45 15.68
C ASN A 166 -1.66 -2.73 15.15
N GLN A 167 -0.57 -3.46 14.89
CA GLN A 167 0.62 -2.93 14.22
C GLN A 167 0.50 -3.15 12.72
N GLY A 168 0.75 -2.11 11.94
CA GLY A 168 0.73 -2.20 10.48
C GLY A 168 1.90 -3.02 9.94
N LEU A 169 1.61 -4.02 9.11
CA LEU A 169 2.60 -4.92 8.53
C LEU A 169 2.90 -4.63 7.07
N GLU A 170 1.89 -4.22 6.29
CA GLU A 170 2.01 -3.92 4.86
C GLU A 170 1.21 -2.68 4.46
N GLY A 171 1.46 -2.15 3.27
CA GLY A 171 0.72 -1.05 2.64
C GLY A 171 0.72 0.25 3.47
N LEU A 172 -0.39 0.99 3.40
CA LEU A 172 -0.60 2.22 4.16
C LEU A 172 -0.65 1.97 5.67
N GLU A 173 -1.16 0.80 6.09
CA GLU A 173 -1.15 0.39 7.50
C GLU A 173 0.26 0.42 8.08
N ARG A 174 1.27 -0.05 7.32
CA ARG A 174 2.68 0.00 7.71
C ARG A 174 3.28 1.38 7.52
N ARG A 175 2.99 2.03 6.39
CA ARG A 175 3.60 3.33 6.04
C ARG A 175 3.23 4.42 7.02
N TYR A 176 1.97 4.42 7.47
CA TYR A 176 1.41 5.40 8.39
C TYR A 176 1.13 4.84 9.79
N ASP A 177 1.79 3.73 10.17
CA ASP A 177 1.53 3.04 11.44
C ASP A 177 1.62 3.97 12.65
N ALA A 178 2.63 4.85 12.72
CA ALA A 178 2.80 5.79 13.81
C ALA A 178 1.65 6.81 13.93
N ALA A 179 1.05 7.21 12.80
CA ALA A 179 -0.10 8.11 12.80
C ALA A 179 -1.41 7.37 13.15
N LEU A 180 -1.60 6.19 12.56
CA LEU A 180 -2.80 5.39 12.74
C LEU A 180 -2.93 4.79 14.15
N ARG A 181 -1.82 4.38 14.79
CA ARG A 181 -1.83 3.64 16.06
C ARG A 181 -2.34 4.48 17.25
N GLY A 182 -2.14 5.78 17.24
CA GLY A 182 -2.40 6.64 18.39
C GLY A 182 -1.38 6.47 19.52
N GLU A 183 -1.65 7.12 20.65
CA GLU A 183 -0.79 7.06 21.82
C GLU A 183 -1.42 6.16 22.89
N ARG A 184 -0.56 5.39 23.54
CA ARG A 184 -0.99 4.49 24.61
C ARG A 184 -1.32 5.28 25.87
N GLY A 185 -2.50 5.03 26.42
CA GLY A 185 -2.86 5.45 27.75
C GLY A 185 -2.19 4.59 28.82
N ARG A 186 -2.16 5.11 30.05
CA ARG A 186 -1.63 4.42 31.22
C ARG A 186 -2.65 4.46 32.33
N LEU A 187 -2.99 3.30 32.87
CA LEU A 187 -3.82 3.14 34.04
C LEU A 187 -2.97 2.56 35.16
N VAL A 188 -2.77 3.32 36.24
CA VAL A 188 -2.11 2.79 37.43
C VAL A 188 -3.18 2.13 38.30
N VAL A 189 -3.09 0.81 38.45
CA VAL A 189 -4.00 0.01 39.30
C VAL A 189 -3.24 -0.38 40.56
N GLU A 190 -3.78 -0.06 41.74
CA GLU A 190 -3.28 -0.57 43.00
C GLU A 190 -3.81 -1.98 43.26
N ARG A 191 -2.99 -2.85 43.84
CA ARG A 191 -3.38 -4.18 44.27
C ARG A 191 -3.57 -4.19 45.79
N ASP A 192 -4.62 -4.85 46.25
CA ASP A 192 -4.74 -5.17 47.67
C ASP A 192 -3.69 -6.24 48.11
N ALA A 193 -3.60 -6.48 49.39
CA ALA A 193 -2.70 -7.47 49.97
C ALA A 193 -2.96 -8.92 49.46
N PHE A 194 -4.09 -9.16 48.84
CA PHE A 194 -4.49 -10.45 48.26
C PHE A 194 -4.35 -10.46 46.73
N GLY A 195 -3.83 -9.35 46.13
CA GLY A 195 -3.59 -9.21 44.70
C GLY A 195 -4.82 -8.81 43.88
N GLY A 196 -5.95 -8.51 44.52
CA GLY A 196 -7.13 -7.95 43.88
C GLY A 196 -6.87 -6.53 43.38
N ALA A 197 -7.42 -6.16 42.21
CA ALA A 197 -7.30 -4.81 41.69
C ALA A 197 -8.20 -3.88 42.51
N VAL A 198 -7.62 -2.95 43.26
CA VAL A 198 -8.31 -1.86 43.91
C VAL A 198 -8.14 -0.63 43.03
N PHE A 199 -9.24 -0.03 42.61
CA PHE A 199 -9.22 1.23 41.88
C PHE A 199 -9.20 2.37 42.89
N PRO A 200 -8.05 3.04 43.12
CA PRO A 200 -7.99 4.13 44.07
C PRO A 200 -8.83 5.33 43.59
N LYS A 201 -9.50 5.99 44.53
CA LYS A 201 -10.14 7.31 44.29
C LYS A 201 -9.02 8.32 44.03
N GLY A 202 -8.82 8.72 42.78
CA GLY A 202 -7.78 9.69 42.40
C GLY A 202 -6.71 9.08 41.48
N LEU A 203 -7.14 8.29 40.51
CA LEU A 203 -6.31 7.61 39.52
C LEU A 203 -5.40 8.56 38.73
N ASN A 204 -4.11 8.25 38.69
CA ASN A 204 -3.23 8.70 37.62
C ASN A 204 -3.62 7.92 36.32
N TYR A 205 -4.71 8.34 35.71
CA TYR A 205 -5.18 7.84 34.41
C TYR A 205 -4.73 8.81 33.33
N VAL A 206 -3.84 8.35 32.47
CA VAL A 206 -3.54 9.03 31.21
C VAL A 206 -4.41 8.36 30.17
N ALA A 207 -5.41 9.09 29.68
CA ALA A 207 -6.30 8.58 28.63
C ALA A 207 -5.48 8.24 27.36
N PRO A 208 -5.77 7.13 26.69
CA PRO A 208 -5.18 6.86 25.39
C PRO A 208 -5.64 7.93 24.39
N SER A 209 -4.72 8.41 23.56
CA SER A 209 -5.07 9.25 22.42
C SER A 209 -5.44 8.35 21.25
N PRO A 210 -6.62 8.52 20.63
CA PRO A 210 -6.97 7.75 19.44
C PRO A 210 -6.02 8.09 18.29
N GLY A 211 -5.81 7.13 17.40
CA GLY A 211 -5.03 7.31 16.19
C GLY A 211 -5.64 8.34 15.25
N LYS A 212 -4.80 8.87 14.37
CA LYS A 212 -5.22 9.82 13.33
C LYS A 212 -5.82 9.06 12.15
N ASP A 213 -6.82 9.66 11.53
CA ASP A 213 -7.46 9.12 10.35
C ASP A 213 -6.70 9.49 9.07
N LEU A 214 -6.78 8.64 8.06
CA LEU A 214 -6.26 8.92 6.71
C LEU A 214 -7.42 9.13 5.74
N VAL A 215 -7.33 10.17 4.92
CA VAL A 215 -8.19 10.36 3.75
C VAL A 215 -7.35 10.12 2.52
N LEU A 216 -7.80 9.21 1.67
CA LEU A 216 -7.08 8.81 0.48
C LEU A 216 -7.52 9.64 -0.74
N THR A 217 -6.72 9.60 -1.80
CA THR A 217 -7.10 10.08 -3.13
C THR A 217 -7.96 9.07 -3.88
N ILE A 218 -7.98 7.82 -3.43
CA ILE A 218 -8.74 6.71 -4.00
C ILE A 218 -10.22 7.08 -4.02
N ASP A 219 -10.87 6.80 -5.15
CA ASP A 219 -12.32 6.82 -5.31
C ASP A 219 -12.83 5.37 -5.27
N GLU A 220 -13.65 5.06 -4.28
CA GLU A 220 -14.15 3.69 -4.06
C GLU A 220 -14.87 3.12 -5.29
N VAL A 221 -15.63 3.95 -6.00
CA VAL A 221 -16.40 3.51 -7.18
C VAL A 221 -15.47 3.21 -8.35
N ILE A 222 -14.50 4.07 -8.63
CA ILE A 222 -13.50 3.85 -9.69
C ILE A 222 -12.65 2.63 -9.35
N GLN A 223 -12.27 2.48 -8.09
CA GLN A 223 -11.52 1.31 -7.62
C GLN A 223 -12.32 0.01 -7.82
N TYR A 224 -13.60 0.01 -7.44
CA TYR A 224 -14.46 -1.16 -7.63
C TYR A 224 -14.57 -1.54 -9.11
N ILE A 225 -14.78 -0.56 -9.99
CA ILE A 225 -14.83 -0.78 -11.44
C ILE A 225 -13.51 -1.39 -11.94
N ALA A 226 -12.37 -0.82 -11.52
CA ALA A 226 -11.05 -1.29 -11.91
C ALA A 226 -10.80 -2.73 -11.42
N ASP A 227 -11.18 -3.04 -10.18
CA ASP A 227 -11.04 -4.38 -9.59
C ASP A 227 -11.88 -5.43 -10.33
N GLN A 228 -13.14 -5.11 -10.66
CA GLN A 228 -14.05 -6.01 -11.37
C GLN A 228 -13.55 -6.28 -12.80
N GLU A 229 -13.21 -5.23 -13.55
CA GLU A 229 -12.76 -5.37 -14.93
C GLU A 229 -11.41 -6.12 -15.02
N LEU A 230 -10.51 -5.89 -14.04
CA LEU A 230 -9.27 -6.62 -13.94
C LEU A 230 -9.50 -8.10 -13.59
N ALA A 231 -10.37 -8.39 -12.62
CA ALA A 231 -10.72 -9.77 -12.28
C ALA A 231 -11.31 -10.52 -13.48
N ASN A 232 -12.21 -9.88 -14.21
CA ASN A 232 -12.86 -10.45 -15.40
C ASN A 232 -11.84 -10.78 -16.50
N VAL A 233 -10.91 -9.85 -16.81
CA VAL A 233 -9.91 -10.11 -17.86
C VAL A 233 -8.90 -11.17 -17.45
N VAL A 234 -8.42 -11.16 -16.20
CA VAL A 234 -7.49 -12.18 -15.71
C VAL A 234 -8.13 -13.57 -15.74
N ALA A 235 -9.38 -13.70 -15.32
CA ALA A 235 -10.12 -14.98 -15.38
C ALA A 235 -10.37 -15.42 -16.84
N ARG A 236 -10.86 -14.53 -17.70
CA ARG A 236 -11.16 -14.81 -19.11
C ARG A 236 -9.92 -15.25 -19.88
N THR A 237 -8.79 -14.58 -19.65
CA THR A 237 -7.56 -14.86 -20.38
C THR A 237 -6.66 -15.88 -19.66
N ARG A 238 -7.04 -16.34 -18.47
CA ARG A 238 -6.22 -17.21 -17.60
C ARG A 238 -4.83 -16.64 -17.38
N ALA A 239 -4.75 -15.30 -17.23
CA ALA A 239 -3.50 -14.61 -17.04
C ALA A 239 -2.89 -14.91 -15.66
N VAL A 240 -1.59 -14.87 -15.56
CA VAL A 240 -0.84 -15.10 -14.31
C VAL A 240 -1.07 -13.95 -13.33
N SER A 241 -1.07 -12.72 -13.84
CA SER A 241 -1.30 -11.54 -13.01
C SER A 241 -1.84 -10.37 -13.85
N GLY A 242 -2.27 -9.30 -13.16
CA GLY A 242 -2.67 -8.09 -13.82
C GLY A 242 -2.67 -6.88 -12.89
N VAL A 243 -2.59 -5.71 -13.50
CA VAL A 243 -2.59 -4.42 -12.82
C VAL A 243 -3.44 -3.42 -13.58
N VAL A 244 -4.24 -2.64 -12.84
CA VAL A 244 -4.90 -1.42 -13.35
C VAL A 244 -4.54 -0.27 -12.43
N ILE A 245 -4.13 0.85 -13.02
CA ILE A 245 -3.89 2.10 -12.29
C ILE A 245 -4.67 3.21 -12.99
N VAL A 246 -5.39 4.00 -12.20
CA VAL A 246 -6.10 5.20 -12.64
C VAL A 246 -5.55 6.39 -11.88
N VAL A 247 -5.05 7.40 -12.59
CA VAL A 247 -4.47 8.61 -12.00
C VAL A 247 -5.12 9.86 -12.57
N GLU A 248 -5.18 10.92 -11.79
CA GLU A 248 -5.51 12.26 -12.23
C GLU A 248 -4.23 12.94 -12.74
N PRO A 249 -4.08 13.23 -14.05
CA PRO A 249 -2.80 13.68 -14.61
C PRO A 249 -2.29 15.01 -14.04
N LYS A 250 -3.20 15.93 -13.73
CA LYS A 250 -2.86 17.28 -13.26
C LYS A 250 -2.29 17.32 -11.85
N THR A 251 -2.68 16.35 -11.01
CA THR A 251 -2.31 16.33 -9.59
C THR A 251 -1.35 15.21 -9.24
N GLY A 252 -1.38 14.10 -9.99
CA GLY A 252 -0.70 12.86 -9.65
C GLY A 252 -1.47 12.01 -8.64
N ALA A 253 -2.69 12.39 -8.26
CA ALA A 253 -3.55 11.63 -7.36
C ALA A 253 -3.91 10.27 -7.96
N ILE A 254 -3.69 9.21 -7.22
CA ILE A 254 -4.08 7.84 -7.62
C ILE A 254 -5.53 7.64 -7.21
N LEU A 255 -6.41 7.49 -8.21
CA LEU A 255 -7.85 7.29 -8.00
C LEU A 255 -8.22 5.82 -7.82
N ALA A 256 -7.44 4.92 -8.45
CA ALA A 256 -7.58 3.48 -8.30
C ALA A 256 -6.25 2.77 -8.56
N MET A 257 -6.02 1.68 -7.83
CA MET A 257 -4.88 0.77 -8.01
C MET A 257 -5.34 -0.65 -7.72
N ALA A 258 -5.68 -1.40 -8.75
CA ALA A 258 -6.12 -2.78 -8.67
C ALA A 258 -5.00 -3.74 -9.08
N VAL A 259 -4.84 -4.83 -8.35
CA VAL A 259 -3.79 -5.84 -8.58
C VAL A 259 -4.38 -7.25 -8.47
N ARG A 260 -3.96 -8.16 -9.34
CA ARG A 260 -4.26 -9.59 -9.26
C ARG A 260 -2.96 -10.41 -9.40
N PRO A 261 -2.82 -11.54 -8.68
CA PRO A 261 -3.72 -12.07 -7.65
C PRO A 261 -3.82 -11.15 -6.43
N THR A 262 -4.86 -11.35 -5.61
CA THR A 262 -5.15 -10.53 -4.43
C THR A 262 -5.34 -11.40 -3.19
N PHE A 263 -5.46 -10.78 -2.00
CA PHE A 263 -5.68 -11.44 -0.71
C PHE A 263 -6.74 -10.69 0.09
N ASP A 264 -7.35 -11.36 1.08
CA ASP A 264 -8.23 -10.69 2.05
C ASP A 264 -7.40 -10.14 3.22
N PRO A 265 -7.37 -8.82 3.44
CA PRO A 265 -6.66 -8.21 4.55
C PRO A 265 -7.27 -8.53 5.93
N ASN A 266 -8.53 -9.01 5.99
CA ASN A 266 -9.15 -9.49 7.23
C ASN A 266 -8.59 -10.86 7.66
N GLU A 267 -8.12 -11.67 6.69
CA GLU A 267 -7.54 -13.00 6.90
C GLU A 267 -6.31 -13.18 6.01
N PRO A 268 -5.23 -12.45 6.24
CA PRO A 268 -4.05 -12.50 5.39
C PRO A 268 -3.40 -13.88 5.48
N LYS A 269 -3.39 -14.60 4.35
CA LYS A 269 -2.68 -15.87 4.26
C LYS A 269 -1.17 -15.66 4.37
N ALA A 270 -0.47 -16.63 4.91
CA ALA A 270 0.98 -16.59 5.11
C ALA A 270 1.80 -16.78 3.80
N ASP A 271 1.34 -16.20 2.69
CA ASP A 271 2.06 -16.17 1.41
C ASP A 271 2.45 -14.73 1.05
N PRO A 272 3.72 -14.35 1.29
CA PRO A 272 4.19 -12.98 0.99
C PRO A 272 4.10 -12.60 -0.49
N ASN A 273 4.05 -13.58 -1.41
CA ASN A 273 3.91 -13.28 -2.83
C ASN A 273 2.53 -12.67 -3.16
N LEU A 274 1.51 -12.98 -2.37
CA LEU A 274 0.18 -12.40 -2.52
C LEU A 274 0.11 -10.95 -1.99
N TRP A 275 0.97 -10.57 -1.05
CA TRP A 275 0.95 -9.22 -0.44
C TRP A 275 1.68 -8.19 -1.30
N ARG A 276 2.51 -8.65 -2.23
CA ARG A 276 3.34 -7.78 -3.07
C ARG A 276 2.48 -6.92 -3.99
N ASN A 277 2.60 -5.59 -3.85
CA ASN A 277 1.93 -4.64 -4.73
C ASN A 277 2.66 -4.55 -6.08
N ARG A 278 2.23 -5.38 -7.03
CA ARG A 278 2.83 -5.49 -8.38
C ARG A 278 2.79 -4.19 -9.16
N ALA A 279 1.89 -3.27 -8.83
CA ALA A 279 1.80 -1.96 -9.48
C ALA A 279 3.06 -1.10 -9.29
N ILE A 280 3.79 -1.32 -8.19
CA ILE A 280 4.98 -0.54 -7.80
C ILE A 280 6.24 -1.39 -7.62
N SER A 281 6.09 -2.72 -7.49
CA SER A 281 7.22 -3.62 -7.19
C SER A 281 7.71 -4.41 -8.40
N ASP A 282 6.84 -4.72 -9.36
CA ASP A 282 7.19 -5.55 -10.50
C ASP A 282 7.69 -4.69 -11.65
N ALA A 283 8.88 -4.99 -12.12
CA ALA A 283 9.42 -4.39 -13.33
C ALA A 283 9.21 -5.34 -14.51
N TYR A 284 8.72 -4.82 -15.62
CA TYR A 284 8.51 -5.54 -16.86
C TYR A 284 8.97 -4.71 -18.06
N GLU A 285 9.28 -5.35 -19.17
CA GLU A 285 9.57 -4.66 -20.40
C GLU A 285 8.27 -4.11 -21.01
N PRO A 286 8.11 -2.76 -21.15
CA PRO A 286 6.85 -2.14 -21.53
C PRO A 286 6.45 -2.34 -22.99
N GLY A 287 7.38 -2.80 -23.83
CA GLY A 287 7.14 -2.97 -25.25
C GLY A 287 6.71 -1.66 -25.92
N SER A 288 5.75 -1.77 -26.83
CA SER A 288 5.34 -0.64 -27.68
C SER A 288 4.72 0.56 -26.94
N THR A 289 4.33 0.45 -25.68
CA THR A 289 3.91 1.63 -24.90
C THR A 289 5.06 2.58 -24.64
N PHE A 290 6.28 2.06 -24.58
CA PHE A 290 7.49 2.85 -24.38
C PHE A 290 7.87 3.73 -25.56
N LYS A 291 7.36 3.43 -26.76
CA LYS A 291 7.56 4.27 -27.96
C LYS A 291 7.13 5.71 -27.75
N LEU A 292 6.18 5.95 -26.83
CA LEU A 292 5.74 7.29 -26.47
C LEU A 292 6.87 8.15 -25.87
N VAL A 293 7.72 7.56 -25.04
CA VAL A 293 8.84 8.26 -24.40
C VAL A 293 9.93 8.61 -25.43
N VAL A 294 10.23 7.66 -26.32
CA VAL A 294 11.22 7.88 -27.39
C VAL A 294 10.72 8.89 -28.42
N ALA A 295 9.42 8.84 -28.75
CA ALA A 295 8.78 9.81 -29.64
C ALA A 295 8.76 11.20 -29.00
N ALA A 296 8.49 11.29 -27.70
CA ALA A 296 8.55 12.53 -26.95
C ALA A 296 9.94 13.18 -27.07
N ALA A 297 11.00 12.38 -26.85
CA ALA A 297 12.37 12.84 -26.98
C ALA A 297 12.69 13.33 -28.40
N ALA A 298 12.31 12.58 -29.42
CA ALA A 298 12.59 12.94 -30.80
C ALA A 298 11.86 14.21 -31.27
N LEU A 299 10.59 14.38 -30.86
CA LEU A 299 9.81 15.59 -31.13
C LEU A 299 10.37 16.82 -30.39
N GLU A 300 10.74 16.66 -29.11
CA GLU A 300 11.29 17.75 -28.31
C GLU A 300 12.64 18.26 -28.84
N GLU A 301 13.51 17.32 -29.27
CA GLU A 301 14.80 17.64 -29.93
C GLU A 301 14.64 18.06 -31.40
N ARG A 302 13.38 18.10 -31.92
CA ARG A 302 13.05 18.48 -33.31
C ARG A 302 13.75 17.61 -34.36
N LEU A 303 14.04 16.38 -34.04
CA LEU A 303 14.65 15.41 -34.98
C LEU A 303 13.63 14.87 -35.97
N VAL A 304 12.35 14.93 -35.63
CA VAL A 304 11.24 14.51 -36.48
C VAL A 304 10.07 15.45 -36.30
N SER A 305 9.22 15.55 -37.32
CA SER A 305 7.91 16.18 -37.23
C SER A 305 6.77 15.15 -37.39
N PRO A 306 5.55 15.40 -36.90
CA PRO A 306 4.44 14.45 -37.03
C PRO A 306 4.13 14.02 -38.46
N ARG A 307 4.40 14.90 -39.46
CA ARG A 307 4.12 14.70 -40.87
C ARG A 307 5.32 14.18 -41.68
N GLU A 308 6.48 14.05 -41.06
CA GLU A 308 7.68 13.55 -41.71
C GLU A 308 7.55 12.09 -42.13
N PHE A 309 7.98 11.78 -43.35
CA PHE A 309 7.88 10.45 -43.90
C PHE A 309 9.06 9.57 -43.50
N ILE A 310 8.75 8.37 -43.03
CA ILE A 310 9.71 7.34 -42.62
C ILE A 310 9.40 6.07 -43.40
N TYR A 311 10.42 5.47 -44.03
CA TYR A 311 10.26 4.24 -44.77
C TYR A 311 10.35 3.02 -43.84
N GLY A 312 9.31 2.18 -43.81
CA GLY A 312 9.16 1.01 -42.94
C GLY A 312 9.79 -0.27 -43.48
N GLU A 313 10.66 -0.20 -44.50
CA GLU A 313 11.46 -1.33 -45.09
C GLU A 313 10.58 -2.54 -45.46
N ASN A 314 9.34 -2.31 -45.83
CA ASN A 314 8.35 -3.36 -46.10
C ASN A 314 8.26 -4.40 -44.98
N GLY A 315 8.49 -3.99 -43.74
CA GLY A 315 8.33 -4.80 -42.54
C GLY A 315 9.56 -5.64 -42.12
N ARG A 316 10.74 -5.44 -42.74
CA ARG A 316 11.98 -6.16 -42.40
C ARG A 316 13.17 -5.22 -42.43
N TYR A 317 13.86 -5.05 -41.30
CA TYR A 317 15.01 -4.17 -41.18
C TYR A 317 16.14 -4.84 -40.40
N VAL A 318 17.38 -4.64 -40.82
CA VAL A 318 18.56 -5.20 -40.12
C VAL A 318 19.23 -4.11 -39.30
N VAL A 319 19.35 -4.35 -38.01
CA VAL A 319 20.05 -3.47 -37.07
C VAL A 319 21.13 -4.25 -36.37
N GLU A 320 22.41 -3.85 -36.57
CA GLU A 320 23.57 -4.48 -35.90
C GLU A 320 23.49 -6.03 -35.93
N ASN A 321 23.35 -6.60 -37.10
CA ASN A 321 23.25 -8.04 -37.36
C ASN A 321 21.99 -8.75 -36.79
N THR A 322 20.99 -8.00 -36.36
CA THR A 322 19.71 -8.57 -35.91
C THR A 322 18.59 -8.11 -36.84
N VAL A 323 17.74 -9.05 -37.24
CA VAL A 323 16.58 -8.76 -38.08
C VAL A 323 15.43 -8.33 -37.17
N VAL A 324 14.90 -7.14 -37.39
CA VAL A 324 13.69 -6.64 -36.72
C VAL A 324 12.53 -6.68 -37.71
N HIS A 325 11.36 -7.08 -37.20
CA HIS A 325 10.14 -7.16 -37.98
C HIS A 325 9.08 -6.21 -37.46
N ASP A 326 8.34 -5.61 -38.37
CA ASP A 326 7.02 -5.04 -38.10
C ASP A 326 5.94 -6.11 -38.22
N HIS A 327 4.80 -5.91 -37.55
CA HIS A 327 3.63 -6.78 -37.67
C HIS A 327 2.98 -6.73 -39.05
N HIS A 328 3.12 -5.59 -39.73
CA HIS A 328 2.59 -5.35 -41.07
C HIS A 328 3.72 -4.92 -42.01
N LYS A 329 3.57 -5.25 -43.28
CA LYS A 329 4.48 -4.74 -44.32
C LYS A 329 4.18 -3.26 -44.57
N ASN A 330 4.91 -2.39 -43.87
CA ASN A 330 4.78 -0.94 -44.01
C ASN A 330 5.81 -0.41 -45.01
N GLY A 331 5.37 0.37 -45.99
CA GLY A 331 6.20 1.19 -46.87
C GLY A 331 6.45 2.57 -46.22
N TRP A 332 6.20 3.64 -47.00
CA TRP A 332 6.28 5.00 -46.48
C TRP A 332 5.12 5.31 -45.51
N MET A 333 5.45 5.86 -44.36
CA MET A 333 4.51 6.26 -43.32
C MET A 333 4.92 7.63 -42.77
N THR A 334 3.97 8.44 -42.38
CA THR A 334 4.29 9.61 -41.56
C THR A 334 4.74 9.16 -40.17
N PHE A 335 5.50 9.99 -39.45
CA PHE A 335 5.89 9.69 -38.07
C PHE A 335 4.67 9.44 -37.18
N ALA A 336 3.59 10.19 -37.38
CA ALA A 336 2.31 9.92 -36.70
C ALA A 336 1.82 8.48 -36.96
N GLN A 337 1.85 8.04 -38.22
CA GLN A 337 1.45 6.66 -38.59
C GLN A 337 2.40 5.59 -38.02
N VAL A 338 3.70 5.88 -37.85
CA VAL A 338 4.65 4.99 -37.18
C VAL A 338 4.17 4.65 -35.76
N LEU A 339 3.72 5.63 -35.01
CA LEU A 339 3.18 5.43 -33.66
C LEU A 339 1.78 4.79 -33.66
N GLN A 340 0.88 5.26 -34.52
CA GLN A 340 -0.50 4.75 -34.65
C GLN A 340 -0.56 3.28 -35.05
N ARG A 341 0.29 2.86 -36.00
CA ARG A 341 0.45 1.48 -36.45
C ARG A 341 1.46 0.68 -35.63
N SER A 342 2.11 1.35 -34.67
CA SER A 342 3.11 0.75 -33.78
C SER A 342 4.30 0.12 -34.50
N SER A 343 4.81 0.73 -35.61
CA SER A 343 5.98 0.23 -36.34
C SER A 343 7.23 0.21 -35.45
N ASN A 344 7.86 -0.96 -35.35
CA ASN A 344 9.16 -1.13 -34.68
C ASN A 344 10.27 -0.47 -35.49
N ILE A 345 10.25 -0.72 -36.80
CA ILE A 345 11.28 -0.25 -37.74
C ILE A 345 11.30 1.28 -37.77
N GLY A 346 10.12 1.90 -37.90
CA GLY A 346 10.03 3.35 -37.87
C GLY A 346 10.57 3.97 -36.60
N MET A 347 10.22 3.40 -35.44
CA MET A 347 10.71 3.92 -34.16
C MET A 347 12.21 3.70 -33.95
N ILE A 348 12.77 2.58 -34.40
CA ILE A 348 14.21 2.34 -34.35
C ILE A 348 14.95 3.39 -35.17
N LYS A 349 14.51 3.69 -36.40
CA LYS A 349 15.12 4.71 -37.26
C LYS A 349 15.09 6.09 -36.61
N VAL A 350 14.00 6.45 -35.95
CA VAL A 350 13.89 7.69 -35.18
C VAL A 350 14.85 7.70 -33.98
N ALA A 351 14.88 6.61 -33.20
CA ALA A 351 15.78 6.52 -32.06
C ALA A 351 17.27 6.55 -32.45
N GLN A 352 17.63 6.07 -33.64
CA GLN A 352 18.98 6.16 -34.14
C GLN A 352 19.45 7.60 -34.40
N GLN A 353 18.54 8.55 -34.59
CA GLN A 353 18.87 9.98 -34.70
C GLN A 353 19.13 10.63 -33.34
N LEU A 354 18.59 10.06 -32.24
CA LEU A 354 18.86 10.56 -30.90
C LEU A 354 20.27 10.19 -30.44
N ALA A 355 21.03 11.16 -29.94
CA ALA A 355 22.29 10.84 -29.25
C ALA A 355 22.01 9.95 -28.02
N PRO A 356 22.84 8.92 -27.73
CA PRO A 356 22.63 8.05 -26.57
C PRO A 356 22.45 8.80 -25.25
N ALA A 357 23.28 9.81 -25.00
CA ALA A 357 23.19 10.63 -23.79
C ALA A 357 21.86 11.41 -23.68
N LYS A 358 21.32 11.85 -24.82
CA LYS A 358 20.02 12.54 -24.85
C LYS A 358 18.88 11.56 -24.52
N LEU A 359 18.87 10.39 -25.14
CA LEU A 359 17.87 9.38 -24.80
C LEU A 359 17.95 8.98 -23.32
N ALA A 360 19.15 8.73 -22.79
CA ALA A 360 19.34 8.45 -21.36
C ALA A 360 18.83 9.58 -20.46
N TRP A 361 19.05 10.84 -20.87
CA TRP A 361 18.49 12.00 -20.15
C TRP A 361 16.96 11.99 -20.12
N TYR A 362 16.29 11.71 -21.26
CA TYR A 362 14.83 11.64 -21.32
C TYR A 362 14.26 10.47 -20.50
N LEU A 363 14.93 9.31 -20.49
CA LEU A 363 14.53 8.20 -19.61
C LEU A 363 14.50 8.65 -18.14
N ASN A 364 15.57 9.31 -17.71
CA ASN A 364 15.66 9.86 -16.36
C ASN A 364 14.62 10.98 -16.14
N ALA A 365 14.44 11.88 -17.11
CA ALA A 365 13.50 12.99 -17.02
C ALA A 365 12.04 12.51 -16.89
N PHE A 366 11.65 11.43 -17.51
CA PHE A 366 10.36 10.77 -17.34
C PHE A 366 10.26 9.91 -16.06
N GLY A 367 11.34 9.80 -15.29
CA GLY A 367 11.37 9.11 -13.99
C GLY A 367 11.75 7.63 -14.03
N PHE A 368 12.17 7.09 -15.16
CA PHE A 368 12.62 5.70 -15.26
C PHE A 368 13.97 5.51 -14.58
N GLY A 369 14.18 4.36 -13.96
CA GLY A 369 15.36 4.06 -13.14
C GLY A 369 15.36 4.70 -11.75
N GLN A 370 14.28 5.40 -11.38
CA GLN A 370 14.11 6.06 -10.08
C GLN A 370 12.77 5.66 -9.46
N LYS A 371 12.67 5.74 -8.13
CA LYS A 371 11.36 5.64 -7.45
C LYS A 371 10.49 6.83 -7.82
N THR A 372 9.18 6.61 -7.90
CA THR A 372 8.21 7.68 -8.13
C THR A 372 7.97 8.51 -6.87
N ASP A 373 8.45 8.04 -5.71
CA ASP A 373 8.23 8.58 -4.37
C ASP A 373 6.73 8.57 -3.97
N VAL A 374 6.00 7.55 -4.45
CA VAL A 374 4.66 7.28 -3.96
C VAL A 374 4.70 6.92 -2.48
N ASP A 375 3.69 7.33 -1.74
CA ASP A 375 3.57 7.13 -0.30
C ASP A 375 3.14 5.69 0.09
N LEU A 376 3.64 4.70 -0.65
CA LEU A 376 3.46 3.27 -0.42
C LEU A 376 4.79 2.58 -0.11
N THR A 377 4.74 1.43 0.57
CA THR A 377 5.92 0.61 0.87
C THR A 377 6.22 -0.36 -0.28
N GLY A 378 7.49 -0.75 -0.43
CA GLY A 378 7.89 -1.78 -1.38
C GLY A 378 8.15 -1.30 -2.81
N GLU A 379 8.12 0.01 -3.08
CA GLU A 379 8.37 0.57 -4.40
C GLU A 379 9.78 0.24 -4.93
N GLN A 380 9.84 -0.20 -6.19
CA GLN A 380 11.06 -0.48 -6.94
C GLN A 380 11.36 0.63 -7.96
N ARG A 381 12.64 0.82 -8.27
CA ARG A 381 13.10 1.84 -9.24
C ARG A 381 12.99 1.41 -10.71
N GLY A 382 12.58 0.17 -10.97
CA GLY A 382 12.70 -0.43 -12.29
C GLY A 382 14.14 -0.84 -12.62
N LEU A 383 14.38 -1.22 -13.88
CA LEU A 383 15.66 -1.70 -14.36
C LEU A 383 16.08 -0.85 -15.56
N THR A 384 17.10 -0.04 -15.39
CA THR A 384 17.71 0.76 -16.46
C THR A 384 19.22 0.53 -16.44
N LYS A 385 19.81 0.43 -17.62
CA LYS A 385 21.28 0.39 -17.77
C LYS A 385 21.84 1.80 -17.70
N GLU A 386 22.97 1.96 -17.04
CA GLU A 386 23.76 3.19 -17.11
C GLU A 386 24.31 3.40 -18.52
N LEU A 387 24.52 4.65 -18.94
CA LEU A 387 24.92 4.98 -20.31
C LEU A 387 26.19 4.25 -20.76
N HIS A 388 27.14 4.04 -19.86
CA HIS A 388 28.39 3.32 -20.15
C HIS A 388 28.22 1.82 -20.43
N GLU A 389 27.08 1.24 -20.00
CA GLU A 389 26.69 -0.15 -20.23
C GLU A 389 25.96 -0.35 -21.58
N TRP A 390 25.66 0.76 -22.29
CA TRP A 390 24.91 0.70 -23.54
C TRP A 390 25.75 0.10 -24.66
N GLY A 391 25.29 -1.01 -25.22
CA GLY A 391 25.83 -1.58 -26.45
C GLY A 391 25.28 -0.87 -27.71
N ARG A 392 25.76 -1.26 -28.86
CA ARG A 392 25.37 -0.69 -30.17
C ARG A 392 23.85 -0.81 -30.43
N ARG A 393 23.21 -1.88 -29.96
CA ARG A 393 21.78 -2.14 -30.15
C ARG A 393 20.88 -1.52 -29.08
N THR A 394 21.40 -1.11 -27.94
CA THR A 394 20.60 -0.68 -26.78
C THR A 394 19.60 0.43 -27.15
N ARG A 395 19.98 1.42 -27.97
CA ARG A 395 19.03 2.44 -28.44
C ARG A 395 17.88 1.85 -29.25
N ALA A 396 18.15 0.88 -30.12
CA ALA A 396 17.14 0.23 -30.94
C ALA A 396 16.21 -0.65 -30.08
N SER A 397 16.76 -1.34 -29.09
CA SER A 397 15.98 -2.16 -28.14
C SER A 397 15.10 -1.27 -27.27
N ILE A 398 15.63 -0.20 -26.69
CA ILE A 398 14.85 0.78 -25.89
C ILE A 398 13.76 1.43 -26.73
N ALA A 399 14.01 1.71 -28.03
CA ALA A 399 13.02 2.30 -28.92
C ALA A 399 11.73 1.49 -29.06
N ILE A 400 11.80 0.20 -28.83
CA ILE A 400 10.65 -0.72 -28.88
C ILE A 400 10.26 -1.25 -27.49
N GLY A 401 10.85 -0.70 -26.41
CA GLY A 401 10.57 -1.03 -25.02
C GLY A 401 11.15 -2.35 -24.54
N GLN A 402 12.30 -2.73 -25.07
CA GLN A 402 13.14 -3.86 -24.64
C GLN A 402 14.42 -3.35 -23.97
N GLU A 403 15.13 -4.20 -23.24
CA GLU A 403 16.32 -3.86 -22.43
C GLU A 403 16.07 -2.77 -21.37
N ILE A 404 14.81 -2.50 -21.03
CA ILE A 404 14.39 -1.59 -19.96
C ILE A 404 13.25 -2.23 -19.18
N GLY A 405 13.37 -2.28 -17.85
CA GLY A 405 12.31 -2.74 -16.97
C GLY A 405 11.65 -1.56 -16.26
N VAL A 406 10.34 -1.40 -16.43
CA VAL A 406 9.59 -0.31 -15.81
C VAL A 406 8.50 -0.86 -14.89
N THR A 407 8.19 -0.14 -13.80
CA THR A 407 7.01 -0.48 -13.02
C THR A 407 5.75 0.06 -13.71
N PRO A 408 4.57 -0.59 -13.51
CA PRO A 408 3.30 -0.06 -14.01
C PRO A 408 3.07 1.40 -13.60
N LEU A 409 3.41 1.76 -12.36
CA LEU A 409 3.26 3.14 -11.88
C LEU A 409 4.17 4.12 -12.64
N GLN A 410 5.43 3.77 -12.89
CA GLN A 410 6.32 4.62 -13.70
C GLN A 410 5.74 4.87 -15.09
N LEU A 411 5.21 3.83 -15.73
CA LEU A 411 4.68 3.96 -17.09
C LEU A 411 3.46 4.85 -17.15
N VAL A 412 2.47 4.66 -16.26
CA VAL A 412 1.27 5.51 -16.24
C VAL A 412 1.61 6.96 -15.91
N MET A 413 2.57 7.20 -15.00
CA MET A 413 3.01 8.56 -14.66
C MET A 413 3.74 9.25 -15.81
N ALA A 414 4.52 8.53 -16.61
CA ALA A 414 5.15 9.06 -17.81
C ALA A 414 4.10 9.47 -18.86
N VAL A 415 3.04 8.68 -19.03
CA VAL A 415 1.93 9.02 -19.94
C VAL A 415 1.05 10.13 -19.36
N ALA A 416 0.84 10.15 -18.04
CA ALA A 416 0.18 11.26 -17.36
C ALA A 416 0.95 12.59 -17.53
N ALA A 417 2.28 12.55 -17.58
CA ALA A 417 3.06 13.75 -17.89
C ALA A 417 2.79 14.28 -19.31
N ILE A 418 2.61 13.40 -20.31
CA ILE A 418 2.19 13.82 -21.66
C ILE A 418 0.80 14.46 -21.57
N ALA A 419 -0.15 13.82 -20.91
CA ALA A 419 -1.49 14.33 -20.69
C ALA A 419 -1.52 15.69 -19.96
N ASN A 420 -0.55 15.93 -19.06
CA ASN A 420 -0.43 17.13 -18.24
C ASN A 420 0.45 18.21 -18.89
N GLY A 421 0.52 18.28 -20.21
CA GLY A 421 1.29 19.33 -20.93
C GLY A 421 2.79 19.29 -20.67
N GLY A 422 3.33 18.12 -20.37
CA GLY A 422 4.73 17.85 -20.15
C GLY A 422 5.17 17.87 -18.68
N TRP A 423 4.28 18.08 -17.71
CA TRP A 423 4.60 18.12 -16.28
C TRP A 423 4.47 16.74 -15.64
N LEU A 424 5.57 16.19 -15.13
CA LEU A 424 5.59 14.96 -14.35
C LEU A 424 5.30 15.26 -12.88
N MET A 425 4.16 14.77 -12.40
CA MET A 425 3.74 14.91 -11.02
C MET A 425 4.28 13.76 -10.15
N ARG A 426 4.41 13.99 -8.84
CA ARG A 426 4.63 12.92 -7.87
C ARG A 426 3.30 12.21 -7.63
N PRO A 427 3.22 10.87 -7.81
CA PRO A 427 2.01 10.14 -7.46
C PRO A 427 1.84 10.06 -5.94
N TYR A 428 0.59 10.09 -5.46
CA TYR A 428 0.28 9.95 -4.04
C TYR A 428 -1.10 9.31 -3.84
N VAL A 429 -1.25 8.68 -2.68
CA VAL A 429 -2.49 7.98 -2.27
C VAL A 429 -3.15 8.66 -1.08
N VAL A 430 -2.40 9.24 -0.15
CA VAL A 430 -2.95 9.94 1.02
C VAL A 430 -3.04 11.42 0.71
N SER A 431 -4.26 11.98 0.78
CA SER A 431 -4.52 13.42 0.61
C SER A 431 -4.48 14.17 1.94
N GLU A 432 -4.98 13.57 3.03
CA GLU A 432 -5.05 14.22 4.34
C GLU A 432 -4.79 13.24 5.47
N VAL A 433 -4.23 13.77 6.56
CA VAL A 433 -4.22 13.14 7.88
C VAL A 433 -5.11 13.99 8.79
N ARG A 434 -6.12 13.38 9.39
CA ARG A 434 -7.06 14.06 10.31
C ARG A 434 -6.90 13.56 11.74
N SER A 435 -7.19 14.42 12.70
CA SER A 435 -7.38 13.98 14.08
C SER A 435 -8.63 13.11 14.21
N SER A 436 -8.78 12.41 15.31
CA SER A 436 -10.01 11.67 15.65
C SER A 436 -11.25 12.57 15.80
N THR A 437 -11.05 13.89 15.94
CA THR A 437 -12.12 14.89 15.97
C THR A 437 -12.47 15.44 14.59
N GLY A 438 -11.78 14.97 13.54
CA GLY A 438 -12.00 15.38 12.15
C GLY A 438 -11.21 16.60 11.69
N GLU A 439 -10.38 17.19 12.54
CA GLU A 439 -9.53 18.34 12.18
C GLU A 439 -8.36 17.90 11.29
N THR A 440 -8.06 18.64 10.24
CA THR A 440 -6.92 18.38 9.36
C THR A 440 -5.62 18.66 10.09
N VAL A 441 -4.84 17.61 10.34
CA VAL A 441 -3.49 17.68 10.93
C VAL A 441 -2.42 17.92 9.86
N ALA A 442 -2.58 17.28 8.70
CA ALA A 442 -1.71 17.47 7.55
C ALA A 442 -2.50 17.28 6.25
N ARG A 443 -2.18 18.09 5.24
CA ARG A 443 -2.71 17.98 3.88
C ARG A 443 -1.55 17.84 2.91
N PHE A 444 -1.68 16.93 1.95
CA PHE A 444 -0.67 16.70 0.92
C PHE A 444 -1.13 17.31 -0.39
N GLU A 445 -0.44 18.36 -0.81
CA GLU A 445 -0.72 19.06 -2.05
C GLU A 445 0.00 18.38 -3.25
N PRO A 446 -0.52 18.54 -4.46
CA PRO A 446 0.14 18.06 -5.68
C PRO A 446 1.55 18.63 -5.82
N VAL A 447 2.52 17.75 -6.12
CA VAL A 447 3.93 18.14 -6.26
C VAL A 447 4.42 17.87 -7.67
N VAL A 448 4.91 18.91 -8.34
CA VAL A 448 5.62 18.78 -9.61
C VAL A 448 7.02 18.22 -9.34
N ARG A 449 7.35 17.10 -9.95
CA ARG A 449 8.73 16.57 -9.88
C ARG A 449 9.66 17.24 -10.89
N ARG A 450 9.22 17.31 -12.16
CA ARG A 450 10.00 17.89 -13.26
C ARG A 450 9.13 18.08 -14.51
N ARG A 451 9.70 18.65 -15.54
CA ARG A 451 9.04 18.83 -16.83
C ARG A 451 9.90 18.23 -17.94
N PRO A 452 9.70 16.95 -18.30
CA PRO A 452 10.50 16.28 -19.33
C PRO A 452 10.33 16.83 -20.74
N ILE A 453 9.15 17.37 -21.10
CA ILE A 453 8.85 17.91 -22.44
C ILE A 453 8.05 19.21 -22.37
N SER A 454 8.07 19.95 -23.46
CA SER A 454 7.28 21.18 -23.62
C SER A 454 5.80 20.87 -23.83
N THR A 455 4.93 21.89 -23.61
CA THR A 455 3.50 21.80 -23.91
C THR A 455 3.24 21.51 -25.38
N LYS A 456 4.11 22.05 -26.27
CA LYS A 456 3.99 21.81 -27.71
C LYS A 456 4.17 20.32 -28.03
N THR A 457 5.25 19.72 -27.56
CA THR A 457 5.54 18.29 -27.76
C THR A 457 4.44 17.40 -27.15
N ALA A 458 3.96 17.75 -25.97
CA ALA A 458 2.84 17.05 -25.33
C ALA A 458 1.57 17.08 -26.19
N LYS A 459 1.23 18.24 -26.78
CA LYS A 459 0.08 18.36 -27.72
C LYS A 459 0.30 17.55 -28.99
N ASP A 460 1.48 17.66 -29.62
CA ASP A 460 1.79 16.91 -30.85
C ASP A 460 1.65 15.39 -30.60
N LEU A 461 2.12 14.88 -29.45
CA LEU A 461 1.96 13.49 -29.06
C LEU A 461 0.51 13.11 -28.78
N THR A 462 -0.26 13.97 -28.12
CA THR A 462 -1.70 13.74 -27.86
C THR A 462 -2.45 13.53 -29.18
N GLU A 463 -2.21 14.38 -30.19
CA GLU A 463 -2.81 14.25 -31.51
C GLU A 463 -2.42 12.91 -32.19
N ILE A 464 -1.16 12.52 -32.08
CA ILE A 464 -0.70 11.25 -32.62
C ILE A 464 -1.40 10.06 -31.90
N MET A 465 -1.50 10.14 -30.57
CA MET A 465 -2.11 9.09 -29.73
C MET A 465 -3.62 8.98 -29.96
N ARG A 466 -4.34 10.05 -30.33
CA ARG A 466 -5.75 9.98 -30.75
C ARG A 466 -5.91 9.03 -31.95
N GLY A 467 -5.03 9.14 -32.93
CA GLY A 467 -5.10 8.28 -34.11
C GLY A 467 -4.87 6.80 -33.82
N ALA A 468 -4.28 6.44 -32.68
CA ALA A 468 -4.08 5.03 -32.32
C ALA A 468 -5.39 4.32 -31.92
N VAL A 469 -6.42 5.06 -31.50
CA VAL A 469 -7.76 4.51 -31.13
C VAL A 469 -8.81 4.72 -32.21
N LEU A 470 -8.45 5.39 -33.31
CA LEU A 470 -9.30 5.54 -34.50
C LEU A 470 -9.18 4.33 -35.46
N PRO A 471 -10.07 4.21 -36.46
CA PRO A 471 -9.99 3.17 -37.48
C PRO A 471 -8.61 3.13 -38.14
N GLY A 472 -7.98 1.95 -38.18
CA GLY A 472 -6.63 1.73 -38.68
C GLY A 472 -5.53 1.86 -37.63
N GLY A 473 -5.84 2.28 -36.41
CA GLY A 473 -4.96 2.24 -35.26
C GLY A 473 -5.00 0.90 -34.51
N THR A 474 -3.97 0.63 -33.71
CA THR A 474 -3.85 -0.65 -32.98
C THR A 474 -4.73 -0.76 -31.74
N GLY A 475 -5.30 0.35 -31.27
CA GLY A 475 -6.06 0.46 -30.02
C GLY A 475 -7.54 0.78 -30.17
N MET A 476 -8.17 0.48 -31.31
CA MET A 476 -9.57 0.83 -31.61
C MET A 476 -10.56 0.41 -30.53
N LEU A 477 -10.34 -0.73 -29.88
CA LEU A 477 -11.20 -1.22 -28.79
C LEU A 477 -11.04 -0.43 -27.48
N GLY A 478 -10.13 0.52 -27.44
CA GLY A 478 -9.97 1.48 -26.32
C GLY A 478 -10.78 2.77 -26.50
N ALA A 479 -11.46 2.95 -27.64
CA ALA A 479 -12.28 4.12 -27.89
C ALA A 479 -13.50 4.18 -26.94
N VAL A 480 -13.78 5.36 -26.39
CA VAL A 480 -14.91 5.59 -25.46
C VAL A 480 -15.95 6.47 -26.16
N PRO A 481 -17.18 5.98 -26.36
CA PRO A 481 -18.22 6.76 -27.04
C PRO A 481 -18.46 8.13 -26.37
N GLY A 482 -18.44 9.18 -27.16
CA GLY A 482 -18.64 10.56 -26.71
C GLY A 482 -17.38 11.26 -26.19
N TYR A 483 -16.23 10.57 -26.10
CA TYR A 483 -14.99 11.14 -25.59
C TYR A 483 -13.82 10.88 -26.54
N ASP A 484 -12.97 11.91 -26.71
CA ASP A 484 -11.70 11.75 -27.39
C ASP A 484 -10.70 11.06 -26.46
N VAL A 485 -10.18 9.94 -26.90
CA VAL A 485 -9.18 9.14 -26.19
C VAL A 485 -7.83 9.28 -26.88
N ALA A 486 -6.79 9.53 -26.13
CA ALA A 486 -5.41 9.40 -26.57
C ALA A 486 -4.81 8.13 -25.92
N GLY A 487 -4.36 7.15 -26.74
CA GLY A 487 -3.96 5.86 -26.21
C GLY A 487 -2.82 5.19 -26.98
N LYS A 488 -2.26 4.12 -26.38
CA LYS A 488 -1.22 3.27 -26.98
C LYS A 488 -1.31 1.85 -26.47
N THR A 489 -1.28 0.90 -27.37
CA THR A 489 -1.19 -0.53 -27.09
C THR A 489 0.27 -0.95 -26.84
N GLY A 490 0.44 -1.95 -25.98
CA GLY A 490 1.70 -2.67 -25.78
C GLY A 490 1.49 -4.18 -25.84
N THR A 491 2.44 -4.85 -26.43
CA THR A 491 2.57 -6.31 -26.41
C THR A 491 4.07 -6.59 -26.34
N ALA A 492 4.52 -7.10 -25.22
CA ALA A 492 5.94 -7.37 -24.96
C ALA A 492 6.17 -8.86 -24.70
N GLN A 493 7.17 -9.44 -25.33
CA GLN A 493 7.62 -10.78 -25.04
C GLN A 493 8.37 -10.80 -23.71
N LYS A 494 8.17 -11.83 -22.89
CA LYS A 494 8.97 -12.04 -21.68
C LYS A 494 10.20 -12.89 -22.00
N ILE A 495 11.26 -12.65 -21.25
CA ILE A 495 12.44 -13.50 -21.31
C ILE A 495 12.09 -14.85 -20.66
N ASP A 496 12.37 -15.93 -21.37
CA ASP A 496 12.25 -17.27 -20.83
C ASP A 496 13.43 -17.53 -19.88
N PRO A 497 13.17 -17.82 -18.59
CA PRO A 497 14.23 -18.00 -17.61
C PRO A 497 15.11 -19.22 -17.87
N LEU A 498 14.66 -20.20 -18.67
CA LEU A 498 15.45 -21.40 -19.01
C LEU A 498 16.41 -21.15 -20.16
N THR A 499 15.97 -20.38 -21.16
CA THR A 499 16.77 -20.16 -22.39
C THR A 499 17.47 -18.81 -22.43
N GLY A 500 17.04 -17.84 -21.61
CA GLY A 500 17.52 -16.47 -21.66
C GLY A 500 17.06 -15.69 -22.90
N ALA A 501 16.25 -16.30 -23.78
CA ALA A 501 15.71 -15.70 -24.99
C ALA A 501 14.28 -15.20 -24.81
N TYR A 502 13.80 -14.34 -25.71
CA TYR A 502 12.41 -13.93 -25.72
C TYR A 502 11.48 -15.10 -26.03
N SER A 503 10.48 -15.31 -25.17
CA SER A 503 9.49 -16.37 -25.33
C SER A 503 8.52 -16.04 -26.47
N ALA A 504 8.16 -17.04 -27.25
CA ALA A 504 7.13 -16.90 -28.28
C ALA A 504 5.69 -16.88 -27.71
N THR A 505 5.50 -17.39 -26.49
CA THR A 505 4.17 -17.61 -25.89
C THR A 505 3.92 -16.77 -24.63
N ARG A 506 4.96 -16.40 -23.89
CA ARG A 506 4.83 -15.61 -22.66
C ARG A 506 4.91 -14.12 -23.00
N MET A 507 3.78 -13.46 -22.91
CA MET A 507 3.62 -12.07 -23.31
C MET A 507 3.08 -11.22 -22.15
N VAL A 508 3.36 -9.93 -22.18
CA VAL A 508 2.68 -8.92 -21.38
C VAL A 508 1.82 -8.08 -22.31
N SER A 509 0.51 -8.09 -22.10
CA SER A 509 -0.45 -7.29 -22.85
C SER A 509 -0.78 -6.03 -22.09
N SER A 510 -0.68 -4.86 -22.71
CA SER A 510 -0.95 -3.60 -22.04
C SER A 510 -1.67 -2.59 -22.92
N PHE A 511 -2.37 -1.67 -22.28
CA PHE A 511 -2.92 -0.46 -22.89
C PHE A 511 -2.78 0.69 -21.90
N VAL A 512 -2.29 1.82 -22.37
CA VAL A 512 -2.20 3.06 -21.59
C VAL A 512 -2.81 4.20 -22.39
N GLY A 513 -3.59 5.04 -21.74
CA GLY A 513 -4.22 6.18 -22.40
C GLY A 513 -4.81 7.15 -21.39
N PHE A 514 -5.30 8.26 -21.90
CA PHE A 514 -5.97 9.29 -21.11
C PHE A 514 -7.15 9.89 -21.86
N LEU A 515 -8.09 10.44 -21.09
CA LEU A 515 -9.28 11.08 -21.62
C LEU A 515 -9.84 12.14 -20.66
N PRO A 516 -10.64 13.14 -21.14
CA PRO A 516 -10.68 13.57 -22.54
C PRO A 516 -9.31 14.04 -23.04
N ALA A 517 -9.01 13.89 -24.34
CA ALA A 517 -7.65 14.16 -24.82
C ALA A 517 -7.25 15.66 -24.74
N ASP A 518 -8.22 16.60 -24.87
CA ASP A 518 -7.96 18.04 -24.81
C ASP A 518 -7.80 18.58 -23.38
N ASP A 519 -8.55 18.02 -22.41
CA ASP A 519 -8.48 18.38 -20.98
C ASP A 519 -8.46 17.11 -20.14
N PRO A 520 -7.34 16.40 -20.09
CA PRO A 520 -7.23 15.09 -19.45
C PRO A 520 -7.62 15.12 -17.97
N LYS A 521 -8.61 14.29 -17.63
CA LYS A 521 -9.08 14.07 -16.26
C LYS A 521 -8.58 12.76 -15.69
N LEU A 522 -8.45 11.75 -16.56
CA LEU A 522 -8.02 10.40 -16.19
C LEU A 522 -6.91 9.93 -17.12
N ALA A 523 -5.84 9.38 -16.56
CA ALA A 523 -4.88 8.53 -17.25
C ALA A 523 -4.98 7.12 -16.66
N ILE A 524 -5.12 6.11 -17.52
CA ILE A 524 -5.41 4.74 -17.12
C ILE A 524 -4.40 3.82 -17.81
N LEU A 525 -3.81 2.94 -17.01
CA LEU A 525 -2.97 1.84 -17.48
C LEU A 525 -3.61 0.51 -17.11
N VAL A 526 -3.68 -0.38 -18.08
CA VAL A 526 -4.06 -1.79 -17.91
C VAL A 526 -2.88 -2.66 -18.33
N VAL A 527 -2.43 -3.54 -17.46
CA VAL A 527 -1.39 -4.55 -17.73
C VAL A 527 -1.95 -5.93 -17.40
N VAL A 528 -1.85 -6.86 -18.34
CA VAL A 528 -2.24 -8.26 -18.16
C VAL A 528 -1.02 -9.13 -18.48
N ASP A 529 -0.53 -9.84 -17.48
CA ASP A 529 0.69 -10.62 -17.55
C ASP A 529 0.42 -12.08 -17.91
N GLU A 530 1.05 -12.54 -18.96
CA GLU A 530 0.95 -13.91 -19.50
C GLU A 530 -0.51 -14.36 -19.73
N PRO A 531 -1.33 -13.61 -20.49
CA PRO A 531 -2.63 -14.12 -20.90
C PRO A 531 -2.45 -15.34 -21.81
N GLN A 532 -3.25 -16.41 -21.57
CA GLN A 532 -3.08 -17.71 -22.23
C GLN A 532 -3.94 -17.89 -23.48
N THR A 533 -5.01 -17.10 -23.64
CA THR A 533 -5.95 -17.25 -24.75
C THR A 533 -5.69 -16.28 -25.89
N GLU A 534 -5.41 -15.04 -25.57
CA GLU A 534 -5.08 -13.93 -26.47
C GLU A 534 -3.99 -13.09 -25.84
N HIS A 535 -3.09 -12.53 -26.64
CA HIS A 535 -1.93 -11.83 -26.11
C HIS A 535 -1.70 -10.42 -26.68
N TRP A 536 -2.60 -9.94 -27.55
CA TRP A 536 -2.48 -8.58 -28.10
C TRP A 536 -3.05 -7.54 -27.14
N GLY A 537 -2.28 -6.48 -26.84
CA GLY A 537 -2.74 -5.41 -25.97
C GLY A 537 -4.02 -4.74 -26.47
N GLY A 538 -4.22 -4.64 -27.80
CA GLY A 538 -5.42 -4.11 -28.43
C GLY A 538 -6.69 -4.93 -28.20
N THR A 539 -6.59 -6.26 -28.03
CA THR A 539 -7.74 -7.16 -27.79
C THR A 539 -7.92 -7.54 -26.32
N VAL A 540 -6.83 -7.56 -25.55
CA VAL A 540 -6.85 -7.95 -24.13
C VAL A 540 -7.04 -6.74 -23.21
N ALA A 541 -6.18 -5.72 -23.33
CA ALA A 541 -6.10 -4.61 -22.39
C ALA A 541 -6.95 -3.38 -22.82
N ALA A 542 -7.04 -3.07 -24.11
CA ALA A 542 -7.79 -1.91 -24.58
C ALA A 542 -9.29 -1.98 -24.26
N PRO A 543 -10.01 -3.13 -24.38
CA PRO A 543 -11.40 -3.23 -23.96
C PRO A 543 -11.61 -3.01 -22.45
N VAL A 544 -10.64 -3.41 -21.62
CA VAL A 544 -10.67 -3.19 -20.17
C VAL A 544 -10.55 -1.70 -19.87
N PHE A 545 -9.57 -1.02 -20.50
CA PHE A 545 -9.44 0.43 -20.43
C PHE A 545 -10.76 1.12 -20.82
N GLN A 546 -11.37 0.75 -21.95
CA GLN A 546 -12.62 1.32 -22.44
C GLN A 546 -13.75 1.22 -21.41
N ARG A 547 -13.96 0.03 -20.81
CA ARG A 547 -15.02 -0.19 -19.83
C ARG A 547 -14.79 0.57 -18.53
N ILE A 548 -13.55 0.62 -18.05
CA ILE A 548 -13.18 1.40 -16.86
C ILE A 548 -13.40 2.89 -17.16
N ALA A 549 -12.86 3.38 -18.27
CA ALA A 549 -12.94 4.79 -18.65
C ALA A 549 -14.40 5.25 -18.83
N ALA A 550 -15.21 4.48 -19.55
CA ALA A 550 -16.63 4.81 -19.79
C ALA A 550 -17.46 4.92 -18.51
N GLN A 551 -17.19 4.07 -17.52
CA GLN A 551 -17.87 4.12 -16.22
C GLN A 551 -17.32 5.25 -15.34
N ALA A 552 -15.99 5.42 -15.31
CA ALA A 552 -15.34 6.45 -14.50
C ALA A 552 -15.72 7.87 -14.92
N VAL A 553 -15.77 8.18 -16.23
CA VAL A 553 -16.18 9.52 -16.70
C VAL A 553 -17.64 9.84 -16.34
N ARG A 554 -18.53 8.85 -16.38
CA ARG A 554 -19.93 9.01 -15.94
C ARG A 554 -20.01 9.28 -14.44
N HIS A 555 -19.27 8.48 -13.64
CA HIS A 555 -19.23 8.65 -12.19
C HIS A 555 -18.71 10.04 -11.79
N LEU A 556 -17.68 10.53 -12.48
CA LEU A 556 -17.10 11.86 -12.24
C LEU A 556 -17.90 13.01 -12.85
N GLY A 557 -19.02 12.74 -13.56
CA GLY A 557 -19.82 13.76 -14.20
C GLY A 557 -19.09 14.52 -15.33
N ILE A 558 -18.10 13.88 -15.97
CA ILE A 558 -17.38 14.49 -17.09
C ILE A 558 -18.30 14.49 -18.32
N VAL A 559 -18.60 15.68 -18.83
CA VAL A 559 -19.53 15.85 -19.97
C VAL A 559 -18.89 15.35 -21.27
N PRO A 560 -19.62 14.56 -22.10
CA PRO A 560 -19.14 14.15 -23.41
C PRO A 560 -18.81 15.34 -24.32
N GLN A 561 -17.71 15.26 -25.07
CA GLN A 561 -17.25 16.36 -25.93
C GLN A 561 -18.23 16.65 -27.09
N THR A 562 -18.93 15.62 -27.58
CA THR A 562 -19.97 15.77 -28.61
C THR A 562 -21.17 16.59 -28.10
N GLU A 563 -21.54 16.49 -26.83
CA GLU A 563 -22.59 17.30 -26.21
C GLU A 563 -22.12 18.73 -25.90
N GLN A 564 -20.85 18.92 -25.54
CA GLN A 564 -20.29 20.26 -25.33
C GLN A 564 -20.36 21.11 -26.59
N GLY A 565 -20.08 20.53 -27.77
CA GLY A 565 -20.23 21.21 -29.05
C GLY A 565 -21.68 21.65 -29.36
N GLN A 566 -22.67 20.85 -28.98
CA GLN A 566 -24.10 21.15 -29.16
C GLN A 566 -24.57 22.22 -28.16
N ILE A 567 -24.12 22.19 -26.90
CA ILE A 567 -24.48 23.17 -25.88
C ILE A 567 -23.86 24.54 -26.19
N LEU A 568 -22.61 24.59 -26.69
CA LEU A 568 -21.95 25.84 -27.10
C LEU A 568 -22.56 26.41 -28.39
N ALA A 569 -23.06 25.59 -29.32
CA ALA A 569 -23.74 26.03 -30.54
C ALA A 569 -25.19 26.49 -30.28
N ALA A 570 -25.78 26.11 -29.15
CA ALA A 570 -27.12 26.50 -28.73
C ALA A 570 -27.17 27.76 -27.86
N ARG A 571 -26.01 28.29 -27.46
CA ARG A 571 -25.82 29.58 -26.78
C ARG A 571 -25.33 30.66 -27.76
#